data_8a3677ce0430247549d65abff5490f88
#
_entry.id   8a3677ce0430247549d65abff5490f88
#
_cell.length_a   1.000
_cell.length_b   1.000
_cell.length_c   1.000
_cell.angle_alpha   90.00
_cell.angle_beta   90.00
_cell.angle_gamma   90.00
#
_symmetry.space_group_name_H-M   'P 1'
#
loop_
_entity.id
_entity.type
_entity.pdbx_description
1 polymer ?
#
loop_
_entity_poly.entity_id
_entity_poly.type
_entity_poly.pdbx_seq_one_letter_code
_entity_poly.pdbx_strand_id
1 'polypeptide(L)'
;YGLFKLSELIGVSPLAYWCKVKPASQKEVVLTEDNMGVSREPSVKYRGFFINDEWPAFGNWCNRRFGGFTATMYEQVFELLLRLKGNYLWPAMWTSRFSVDGPGLDSAVLADEMGVIMGMSHHEPCLRHGEEYRYLRGKDSIYGDAWNFRTNEAGITRFWKDGLIRSGKFENVITVGMRGEADSAIMGEQATLADNINLLRDVLHTQNRLIKEHVNEDLDKVPRMLALYKEVEPFFYGDAETKGLKDSEELEGVTLMLCDDNFGNLRTLPTEEMRAHRGGYGMYYHFDYHG
;
A
#
# COMPACT_ATOMS: atom_id res chain seq x y z
N TYR A 1 3.63 -20.76 -4.28
CA TYR A 1 3.84 -21.27 -2.90
C TYR A 1 4.36 -22.72 -2.86
N GLY A 2 3.89 -23.63 -3.71
CA GLY A 2 4.26 -25.06 -3.67
C GLY A 2 5.76 -25.30 -3.78
N LEU A 3 6.45 -24.66 -4.74
CA LEU A 3 7.90 -24.79 -4.89
C LEU A 3 8.67 -24.24 -3.69
N PHE A 4 8.22 -23.14 -3.10
CA PHE A 4 8.83 -22.60 -1.90
C PHE A 4 8.61 -23.48 -0.68
N LYS A 5 7.43 -24.11 -0.57
CA LYS A 5 7.19 -25.12 0.47
C LYS A 5 8.09 -26.33 0.33
N LEU A 6 8.30 -26.81 -0.89
CA LEU A 6 9.24 -27.89 -1.16
C LEU A 6 10.67 -27.49 -0.75
N SER A 7 11.11 -26.28 -1.11
CA SER A 7 12.46 -25.81 -0.71
C SER A 7 12.61 -25.68 0.81
N GLU A 8 11.55 -25.29 1.52
CA GLU A 8 11.53 -25.24 2.97
C GLU A 8 11.68 -26.65 3.59
N LEU A 9 10.95 -27.64 3.04
CA LEU A 9 11.02 -29.04 3.50
C LEU A 9 12.42 -29.65 3.36
N ILE A 10 13.19 -29.22 2.38
CA ILE A 10 14.57 -29.65 2.18
C ILE A 10 15.61 -28.76 2.90
N GLY A 11 15.15 -27.88 3.80
CA GLY A 11 16.02 -27.10 4.68
C GLY A 11 16.52 -25.77 4.09
N VAL A 12 15.93 -25.26 3.02
CA VAL A 12 16.25 -23.92 2.49
C VAL A 12 15.46 -22.87 3.27
N SER A 13 16.16 -22.07 4.05
CA SER A 13 15.54 -20.94 4.79
C SER A 13 14.92 -19.91 3.83
N PRO A 14 13.74 -19.36 4.11
CA PRO A 14 13.22 -18.20 3.39
C PRO A 14 14.18 -17.02 3.34
N LEU A 15 15.04 -16.89 4.36
CA LEU A 15 16.04 -15.83 4.50
C LEU A 15 17.42 -16.18 3.89
N ALA A 16 17.55 -17.30 3.16
CA ALA A 16 18.82 -17.77 2.64
C ALA A 16 19.59 -16.70 1.84
N TYR A 17 18.89 -15.99 0.96
CA TYR A 17 19.47 -14.90 0.18
C TYR A 17 19.88 -13.70 1.06
N TRP A 18 18.99 -13.26 1.93
CA TRP A 18 19.14 -12.03 2.73
C TRP A 18 20.19 -12.18 3.82
N CYS A 19 20.22 -13.31 4.49
CA CYS A 19 21.17 -13.61 5.58
C CYS A 19 22.41 -14.37 5.10
N LYS A 20 22.54 -14.62 3.79
CA LYS A 20 23.64 -15.40 3.20
C LYS A 20 23.80 -16.79 3.83
N VAL A 21 22.69 -17.38 4.26
CA VAL A 21 22.66 -18.72 4.84
C VAL A 21 22.72 -19.74 3.70
N LYS A 22 23.76 -20.57 3.69
CA LYS A 22 23.85 -21.67 2.75
C LYS A 22 23.09 -22.86 3.31
N PRO A 23 22.15 -23.45 2.52
CA PRO A 23 21.53 -24.70 2.89
C PRO A 23 22.56 -25.80 3.09
N ALA A 24 22.32 -26.69 4.04
CA ALA A 24 23.17 -27.88 4.19
C ALA A 24 23.05 -28.76 2.96
N SER A 25 24.19 -29.25 2.46
CA SER A 25 24.19 -30.23 1.36
C SER A 25 23.60 -31.53 1.84
N GLN A 26 22.61 -32.04 1.11
CA GLN A 26 22.00 -33.35 1.37
C GLN A 26 22.33 -34.30 0.22
N LYS A 27 22.68 -35.56 0.54
CA LYS A 27 22.95 -36.57 -0.47
C LYS A 27 21.65 -37.13 -1.05
N GLU A 28 20.60 -37.14 -0.27
CA GLU A 28 19.29 -37.66 -0.61
C GLU A 28 18.21 -36.85 0.07
N VAL A 29 17.10 -36.62 -0.62
CA VAL A 29 15.91 -35.99 -0.10
C VAL A 29 14.78 -36.99 -0.19
N VAL A 30 14.24 -37.39 0.97
CA VAL A 30 13.11 -38.31 1.05
C VAL A 30 11.88 -37.53 1.46
N LEU A 31 10.86 -37.52 0.61
CA LEU A 31 9.53 -36.96 0.92
C LEU A 31 8.58 -38.13 1.13
N THR A 32 7.88 -38.13 2.23
CA THR A 32 6.88 -39.15 2.61
C THR A 32 5.47 -38.58 2.45
N GLU A 33 4.45 -39.42 2.60
CA GLU A 33 3.05 -38.99 2.60
C GLU A 33 2.76 -37.95 3.71
N ASP A 34 3.48 -37.98 4.82
CA ASP A 34 3.37 -36.97 5.89
C ASP A 34 3.78 -35.57 5.46
N ASN A 35 4.57 -35.46 4.39
CA ASN A 35 4.95 -34.19 3.80
C ASN A 35 3.91 -33.66 2.79
N MET A 36 2.92 -34.48 2.44
CA MET A 36 1.82 -34.10 1.56
C MET A 36 0.65 -33.55 2.38
N GLY A 37 -0.06 -32.62 1.79
CA GLY A 37 -1.25 -32.07 2.42
C GLY A 37 -1.82 -30.89 1.67
N VAL A 38 -3.06 -30.58 1.96
CA VAL A 38 -3.72 -29.37 1.51
C VAL A 38 -3.61 -28.32 2.60
N SER A 39 -2.95 -27.22 2.31
CA SER A 39 -2.89 -26.09 3.24
C SER A 39 -4.29 -25.52 3.45
N ARG A 40 -4.60 -25.13 4.68
CA ARG A 40 -5.81 -24.36 4.95
C ARG A 40 -5.72 -23.01 4.25
N GLU A 41 -6.85 -22.50 3.79
CA GLU A 41 -6.96 -21.15 3.32
C GLU A 41 -6.54 -20.18 4.44
N PRO A 42 -5.71 -19.17 4.16
CA PRO A 42 -5.37 -18.16 5.14
C PRO A 42 -6.62 -17.39 5.59
N SER A 43 -6.74 -17.15 6.90
CA SER A 43 -7.85 -16.37 7.46
C SER A 43 -7.84 -14.89 7.09
N VAL A 44 -6.71 -14.39 6.57
CA VAL A 44 -6.54 -12.99 6.10
C VAL A 44 -6.13 -13.03 4.64
N LYS A 45 -6.88 -12.31 3.79
CA LYS A 45 -6.68 -12.30 2.34
C LYS A 45 -5.35 -11.66 1.94
N TYR A 46 -5.04 -10.46 2.43
CA TYR A 46 -3.83 -9.71 2.12
C TYR A 46 -2.87 -9.75 3.31
N ARG A 47 -1.66 -10.25 3.10
CA ARG A 47 -0.63 -10.43 4.12
C ARG A 47 0.69 -9.99 3.55
N GLY A 48 1.34 -9.05 4.21
CA GLY A 48 2.59 -8.52 3.67
C GLY A 48 3.30 -7.59 4.61
N PHE A 49 4.21 -6.83 4.05
CA PHE A 49 4.97 -5.81 4.76
C PHE A 49 5.12 -4.55 3.92
N PHE A 50 5.59 -3.51 4.55
CA PHE A 50 5.88 -2.22 3.97
C PHE A 50 7.40 -1.99 3.98
N ILE A 51 7.97 -1.57 2.86
CA ILE A 51 9.33 -1.06 2.82
C ILE A 51 9.27 0.41 3.24
N ASN A 52 9.40 0.65 4.55
CA ASN A 52 9.40 1.97 5.14
C ASN A 52 10.77 2.26 5.76
N ASP A 53 11.10 3.52 5.98
CA ASP A 53 12.39 3.96 6.50
C ASP A 53 13.59 3.34 5.77
N GLU A 54 13.46 3.24 4.43
CA GLU A 54 14.44 2.56 3.59
C GLU A 54 15.82 3.23 3.59
N TRP A 55 15.91 4.48 3.99
CA TRP A 55 17.16 5.23 4.06
C TRP A 55 17.68 5.38 5.49
N PRO A 56 19.02 5.39 5.70
CA PRO A 56 20.08 5.23 4.66
C PRO A 56 20.45 3.77 4.35
N ALA A 57 20.05 2.81 5.17
CA ALA A 57 20.58 1.45 5.13
C ALA A 57 20.18 0.69 3.86
N PHE A 58 18.90 0.46 3.68
CA PHE A 58 18.37 -0.35 2.58
C PHE A 58 18.57 0.34 1.23
N GLY A 59 18.28 1.64 1.14
CA GLY A 59 18.46 2.41 -0.08
C GLY A 59 19.90 2.43 -0.57
N ASN A 60 20.88 2.63 0.32
CA ASN A 60 22.29 2.53 -0.03
C ASN A 60 22.69 1.12 -0.50
N TRP A 61 22.12 0.08 0.11
CA TRP A 61 22.36 -1.29 -0.32
C TRP A 61 21.75 -1.55 -1.71
N CYS A 62 20.51 -1.10 -1.95
CA CYS A 62 19.85 -1.19 -3.26
C CYS A 62 20.66 -0.49 -4.35
N ASN A 63 21.12 0.73 -4.09
CA ASN A 63 21.92 1.50 -5.04
C ASN A 63 23.22 0.80 -5.41
N ARG A 64 23.94 0.27 -4.43
CA ARG A 64 25.21 -0.44 -4.70
C ARG A 64 25.02 -1.75 -5.45
N ARG A 65 23.91 -2.45 -5.22
CA ARG A 65 23.72 -3.81 -5.74
C ARG A 65 22.88 -3.87 -7.01
N PHE A 66 21.91 -2.99 -7.16
CA PHE A 66 20.91 -3.02 -8.24
C PHE A 66 20.80 -1.69 -9.00
N GLY A 67 21.54 -0.67 -8.60
CA GLY A 67 21.43 0.67 -9.16
C GLY A 67 20.22 1.48 -8.65
N GLY A 68 19.47 0.95 -7.69
CA GLY A 68 18.29 1.58 -7.10
C GLY A 68 17.18 0.58 -6.75
N PHE A 69 15.97 1.10 -6.57
CA PHE A 69 14.76 0.31 -6.33
C PHE A 69 14.16 -0.20 -7.64
N THR A 70 14.92 -1.01 -8.36
CA THR A 70 14.58 -1.54 -9.68
C THR A 70 13.76 -2.85 -9.60
N ALA A 71 13.21 -3.30 -10.72
CA ALA A 71 12.52 -4.59 -10.80
C ALA A 71 13.40 -5.76 -10.34
N THR A 72 14.70 -5.74 -10.69
CA THR A 72 15.64 -6.77 -10.24
C THR A 72 15.81 -6.80 -8.71
N MET A 73 15.72 -5.65 -8.06
CA MET A 73 15.70 -5.57 -6.60
C MET A 73 14.37 -6.11 -6.05
N TYR A 74 13.25 -5.67 -6.62
CA TYR A 74 11.93 -6.14 -6.18
C TYR A 74 11.71 -7.63 -6.40
N GLU A 75 12.34 -8.26 -7.38
CA GLU A 75 12.33 -9.71 -7.54
C GLU A 75 12.76 -10.43 -6.25
N GLN A 76 13.83 -9.94 -5.61
CA GLN A 76 14.32 -10.51 -4.36
C GLN A 76 13.36 -10.27 -3.19
N VAL A 77 12.69 -9.13 -3.18
CA VAL A 77 11.68 -8.78 -2.17
C VAL A 77 10.42 -9.63 -2.35
N PHE A 78 9.94 -9.78 -3.59
CA PHE A 78 8.77 -10.59 -3.90
C PHE A 78 9.01 -12.07 -3.60
N GLU A 79 10.19 -12.57 -3.93
CA GLU A 79 10.57 -13.95 -3.56
C GLU A 79 10.52 -14.13 -2.04
N LEU A 80 11.10 -13.22 -1.26
CA LEU A 80 11.04 -13.29 0.20
C LEU A 80 9.60 -13.28 0.71
N LEU A 81 8.78 -12.35 0.21
CA LEU A 81 7.38 -12.23 0.56
C LEU A 81 6.63 -13.55 0.35
N LEU A 82 6.78 -14.13 -0.83
CA LEU A 82 6.12 -15.40 -1.20
C LEU A 82 6.64 -16.59 -0.38
N ARG A 83 7.94 -16.63 -0.08
CA ARG A 83 8.53 -17.65 0.82
C ARG A 83 7.99 -17.56 2.23
N LEU A 84 7.69 -16.36 2.71
CA LEU A 84 7.05 -16.08 4.01
C LEU A 84 5.52 -16.24 3.95
N LYS A 85 4.96 -16.70 2.82
CA LYS A 85 3.51 -16.89 2.59
C LYS A 85 2.71 -15.56 2.58
N GLY A 86 3.40 -14.45 2.36
CA GLY A 86 2.80 -13.16 2.05
C GLY A 86 2.34 -13.09 0.60
N ASN A 87 1.53 -12.11 0.27
CA ASN A 87 1.04 -11.85 -1.09
C ASN A 87 0.80 -10.37 -1.35
N TYR A 88 1.15 -9.48 -0.41
CA TYR A 88 0.81 -8.07 -0.46
C TYR A 88 2.01 -7.22 -0.05
N LEU A 89 2.32 -6.18 -0.82
CA LEU A 89 3.47 -5.32 -0.55
C LEU A 89 3.11 -3.84 -0.71
N TRP A 90 3.58 -3.02 0.24
CA TRP A 90 3.75 -1.58 0.05
C TRP A 90 5.22 -1.32 -0.27
N PRO A 91 5.52 -0.73 -1.45
CA PRO A 91 6.90 -0.51 -1.89
C PRO A 91 7.56 0.66 -1.16
N ALA A 92 8.88 0.80 -1.35
CA ALA A 92 9.63 1.98 -0.92
C ALA A 92 9.05 3.27 -1.52
N MET A 93 9.00 4.35 -0.73
CA MET A 93 8.22 5.54 -1.08
C MET A 93 8.95 6.88 -0.96
N TRP A 94 10.00 6.98 -0.13
CA TRP A 94 10.58 8.30 0.20
C TRP A 94 11.35 8.96 -0.94
N THR A 95 12.02 8.16 -1.76
CA THR A 95 12.76 8.65 -2.94
C THR A 95 12.52 7.78 -4.17
N SER A 96 11.69 6.75 -4.06
CA SER A 96 11.40 5.82 -5.13
C SER A 96 9.98 5.98 -5.65
N ARG A 97 9.79 5.55 -6.88
CA ARG A 97 8.52 5.60 -7.59
C ARG A 97 8.31 4.25 -8.25
N PHE A 98 7.76 3.31 -7.52
CA PHE A 98 7.61 1.91 -7.91
C PHE A 98 7.14 1.72 -9.36
N SER A 99 6.16 2.50 -9.80
CA SER A 99 5.57 2.37 -11.13
C SER A 99 6.39 3.02 -12.26
N VAL A 100 7.57 3.59 -11.99
CA VAL A 100 8.39 4.24 -13.03
C VAL A 100 9.89 3.95 -12.91
N ASP A 101 10.36 3.47 -11.78
CA ASP A 101 11.79 3.25 -11.50
C ASP A 101 12.28 1.83 -11.84
N GLY A 102 11.42 0.97 -12.37
CA GLY A 102 11.65 -0.44 -12.62
C GLY A 102 12.76 -0.88 -13.60
N PRO A 103 13.13 -0.26 -14.76
CA PRO A 103 12.67 0.99 -15.38
C PRO A 103 11.22 0.92 -15.91
N GLY A 104 10.60 2.07 -16.01
CA GLY A 104 9.20 2.13 -16.41
C GLY A 104 8.30 1.26 -15.53
N LEU A 105 7.43 0.46 -16.11
CA LEU A 105 6.49 -0.41 -15.42
C LEU A 105 7.05 -1.78 -15.04
N ASP A 106 8.32 -2.06 -15.26
CA ASP A 106 8.89 -3.41 -15.09
C ASP A 106 8.66 -3.98 -13.69
N SER A 107 8.70 -3.14 -12.64
CA SER A 107 8.41 -3.59 -11.26
C SER A 107 6.94 -4.01 -11.09
N ALA A 108 6.00 -3.31 -11.71
CA ALA A 108 4.58 -3.63 -11.64
C ALA A 108 4.23 -4.87 -12.48
N VAL A 109 4.85 -5.01 -13.65
CA VAL A 109 4.74 -6.22 -14.49
C VAL A 109 5.27 -7.44 -13.74
N LEU A 110 6.44 -7.32 -13.12
CA LEU A 110 7.04 -8.38 -12.35
C LEU A 110 6.16 -8.79 -11.15
N ALA A 111 5.57 -7.83 -10.44
CA ALA A 111 4.64 -8.11 -9.35
C ALA A 111 3.45 -8.96 -9.82
N ASP A 112 2.86 -8.56 -10.95
CA ASP A 112 1.73 -9.25 -11.58
C ASP A 112 2.11 -10.68 -12.00
N GLU A 113 3.25 -10.87 -12.69
CA GLU A 113 3.77 -12.17 -13.10
C GLU A 113 4.06 -13.09 -11.92
N MET A 114 4.55 -12.55 -10.80
CA MET A 114 4.83 -13.32 -9.58
C MET A 114 3.59 -13.53 -8.70
N GLY A 115 2.46 -12.92 -9.01
CA GLY A 115 1.22 -12.99 -8.22
C GLY A 115 1.33 -12.22 -6.89
N VAL A 116 2.07 -11.13 -6.88
CA VAL A 116 2.17 -10.21 -5.75
C VAL A 116 1.23 -9.04 -5.96
N ILE A 117 0.32 -8.86 -5.02
CA ILE A 117 -0.65 -7.77 -5.02
C ILE A 117 0.03 -6.53 -4.45
N MET A 118 -0.01 -5.44 -5.22
CA MET A 118 0.60 -4.20 -4.78
C MET A 118 -0.41 -3.30 -4.08
N GLY A 119 0.04 -2.67 -3.00
CA GLY A 119 -0.64 -1.52 -2.40
C GLY A 119 0.28 -0.32 -2.43
N MET A 120 -0.23 0.81 -2.00
CA MET A 120 0.53 2.04 -1.79
C MET A 120 0.34 2.50 -0.36
N SER A 121 1.26 3.28 0.16
CA SER A 121 1.15 3.80 1.50
C SER A 121 -0.04 4.76 1.68
N HIS A 122 -0.29 5.13 2.90
CA HIS A 122 -1.43 5.94 3.33
C HIS A 122 -1.49 7.36 2.74
N HIS A 123 -0.43 7.85 2.10
CA HIS A 123 -0.43 9.17 1.43
C HIS A 123 -0.14 9.10 -0.08
N GLU A 124 -0.28 7.93 -0.68
CA GLU A 124 -0.01 7.66 -2.10
C GLU A 124 -1.25 7.14 -2.83
N PRO A 125 -2.29 7.96 -2.99
CA PRO A 125 -3.56 7.50 -3.55
C PRO A 125 -3.51 7.27 -5.06
N CYS A 126 -4.46 6.46 -5.54
CA CYS A 126 -4.72 6.23 -6.97
C CYS A 126 -3.51 5.73 -7.76
N LEU A 127 -2.71 4.83 -7.16
CA LEU A 127 -1.53 4.21 -7.77
C LEU A 127 -0.46 5.22 -8.20
N ARG A 128 -0.41 6.36 -7.50
CA ARG A 128 0.61 7.39 -7.63
C ARG A 128 1.52 7.37 -6.42
N HIS A 129 2.81 7.54 -6.65
CA HIS A 129 3.79 7.67 -5.58
C HIS A 129 3.93 9.13 -5.16
N GLY A 130 4.12 9.39 -3.88
CA GLY A 130 4.21 10.74 -3.33
C GLY A 130 5.30 11.57 -4.03
N GLU A 131 6.43 10.95 -4.34
CA GLU A 131 7.54 11.61 -5.02
C GLU A 131 7.27 11.93 -6.50
N GLU A 132 6.32 11.26 -7.16
CA GLU A 132 6.01 11.57 -8.56
C GLU A 132 5.52 13.01 -8.74
N TYR A 133 4.61 13.47 -7.87
CA TYR A 133 4.06 14.81 -7.98
C TYR A 133 5.15 15.87 -7.87
N ARG A 134 6.12 15.68 -6.99
CA ARG A 134 7.26 16.58 -6.79
C ARG A 134 8.04 16.84 -8.07
N TYR A 135 8.18 15.82 -8.93
CA TYR A 135 8.90 15.95 -10.22
C TYR A 135 8.03 16.40 -11.38
N LEU A 136 6.72 16.24 -11.25
CA LEU A 136 5.77 16.50 -12.34
C LEU A 136 5.03 17.83 -12.19
N ARG A 137 5.00 18.42 -10.99
CA ARG A 137 4.36 19.70 -10.73
C ARG A 137 5.13 20.87 -11.32
N GLY A 138 4.45 21.98 -11.51
CA GLY A 138 5.05 23.24 -11.96
C GLY A 138 3.99 24.18 -12.52
N LYS A 139 4.36 25.46 -12.66
CA LYS A 139 3.46 26.51 -13.15
C LYS A 139 2.82 26.18 -14.50
N ASP A 140 3.59 25.52 -15.38
CA ASP A 140 3.14 25.15 -16.73
C ASP A 140 2.80 23.65 -16.85
N SER A 141 2.76 22.92 -15.71
CA SER A 141 2.42 21.52 -15.68
C SER A 141 0.91 21.30 -15.83
N ILE A 142 0.53 20.25 -16.55
CA ILE A 142 -0.87 19.79 -16.64
C ILE A 142 -1.42 19.34 -15.29
N TYR A 143 -0.55 19.10 -14.30
CA TYR A 143 -0.90 18.72 -12.93
C TYR A 143 -0.93 19.91 -11.96
N GLY A 144 -0.61 21.12 -12.42
CA GLY A 144 -0.48 22.31 -11.58
C GLY A 144 0.73 22.25 -10.64
N ASP A 145 0.82 23.20 -9.72
CA ASP A 145 1.99 23.36 -8.84
C ASP A 145 1.68 23.18 -7.34
N ALA A 146 0.42 23.04 -6.96
CA ALA A 146 0.00 22.91 -5.56
C ALA A 146 -0.56 21.51 -5.28
N TRP A 147 0.00 20.82 -4.26
CA TRP A 147 -0.60 19.64 -3.67
C TRP A 147 -1.71 20.05 -2.70
N ASN A 148 -2.78 20.63 -3.26
CA ASN A 148 -3.93 21.11 -2.50
C ASN A 148 -5.18 20.94 -3.36
N PHE A 149 -6.09 20.06 -2.92
CA PHE A 149 -7.28 19.73 -3.71
C PHE A 149 -8.24 20.93 -3.87
N ARG A 150 -8.32 21.84 -2.88
CA ARG A 150 -9.20 23.03 -2.97
C ARG A 150 -8.73 24.05 -4.01
N THR A 151 -7.42 24.20 -4.16
CA THR A 151 -6.84 25.22 -5.05
C THR A 151 -6.36 24.66 -6.39
N ASN A 152 -6.19 23.33 -6.48
CA ASN A 152 -5.68 22.64 -7.68
C ASN A 152 -6.44 21.33 -7.96
N GLU A 153 -7.76 21.34 -7.81
CA GLU A 153 -8.61 20.16 -8.01
C GLU A 153 -8.38 19.52 -9.39
N ALA A 154 -8.38 20.32 -10.46
CA ALA A 154 -8.22 19.81 -11.82
C ALA A 154 -6.86 19.12 -12.04
N GLY A 155 -5.78 19.72 -11.57
CA GLY A 155 -4.43 19.16 -11.70
C GLY A 155 -4.26 17.87 -10.90
N ILE A 156 -4.75 17.82 -9.66
CA ILE A 156 -4.68 16.62 -8.81
C ILE A 156 -5.59 15.52 -9.35
N THR A 157 -6.79 15.84 -9.79
CA THR A 157 -7.70 14.88 -10.44
C THR A 157 -7.05 14.25 -11.67
N ARG A 158 -6.40 15.07 -12.51
CA ARG A 158 -5.65 14.59 -13.67
C ARG A 158 -4.47 13.71 -13.26
N PHE A 159 -3.75 14.07 -12.23
CA PHE A 159 -2.63 13.29 -11.70
C PHE A 159 -3.08 11.89 -11.25
N TRP A 160 -4.16 11.78 -10.48
CA TRP A 160 -4.74 10.52 -10.07
C TRP A 160 -5.27 9.69 -11.24
N LYS A 161 -6.01 10.32 -12.15
CA LYS A 161 -6.49 9.67 -13.37
C LYS A 161 -5.39 8.97 -14.14
N ASP A 162 -4.29 9.69 -14.39
CA ASP A 162 -3.18 9.16 -15.18
C ASP A 162 -2.44 8.02 -14.44
N GLY A 163 -2.45 7.99 -13.10
CA GLY A 163 -1.98 6.86 -12.30
C GLY A 163 -2.84 5.63 -12.46
N LEU A 164 -4.17 5.78 -12.39
CA LEU A 164 -5.12 4.70 -12.56
C LEU A 164 -5.07 4.12 -13.99
N ILE A 165 -5.00 4.97 -15.02
CA ILE A 165 -4.85 4.50 -16.42
C ILE A 165 -3.56 3.72 -16.60
N ARG A 166 -2.46 4.18 -16.01
CA ARG A 166 -1.14 3.54 -16.12
C ARG A 166 -1.10 2.16 -15.46
N SER A 167 -1.60 2.07 -14.24
CA SER A 167 -1.34 0.92 -13.35
C SER A 167 -2.59 0.15 -12.92
N GLY A 168 -3.79 0.64 -13.24
CA GLY A 168 -5.06 0.02 -12.80
C GLY A 168 -5.36 -1.35 -13.41
N LYS A 169 -4.63 -1.75 -14.44
CA LYS A 169 -4.74 -3.08 -15.07
C LYS A 169 -4.06 -4.19 -14.26
N PHE A 170 -3.16 -3.87 -13.35
CA PHE A 170 -2.49 -4.84 -12.49
C PHE A 170 -3.33 -5.13 -11.24
N GLU A 171 -3.07 -6.25 -10.59
CA GLU A 171 -3.76 -6.60 -9.36
C GLU A 171 -3.24 -5.72 -8.20
N ASN A 172 -4.09 -4.82 -7.72
CA ASN A 172 -3.76 -3.83 -6.70
C ASN A 172 -4.83 -3.74 -5.62
N VAL A 173 -4.44 -3.28 -4.44
CA VAL A 173 -5.33 -2.63 -3.49
C VAL A 173 -5.11 -1.13 -3.60
N ILE A 174 -6.08 -0.40 -4.11
CA ILE A 174 -5.93 1.03 -4.40
C ILE A 174 -6.11 1.84 -3.12
N THR A 175 -5.06 2.54 -2.71
CA THR A 175 -5.15 3.53 -1.64
C THR A 175 -6.02 4.69 -2.09
N VAL A 176 -6.98 5.07 -1.24
CA VAL A 176 -7.84 6.24 -1.41
C VAL A 176 -7.67 7.21 -0.25
N GLY A 177 -8.19 8.42 -0.41
CA GLY A 177 -7.98 9.53 0.51
C GLY A 177 -6.83 10.43 0.05
N MET A 178 -6.46 11.36 0.88
CA MET A 178 -5.37 12.31 0.64
C MET A 178 -4.79 12.77 1.95
N ARG A 179 -3.48 12.92 2.00
CA ARG A 179 -2.74 13.63 3.05
C ARG A 179 -1.92 14.76 2.43
N GLY A 180 -1.33 15.60 3.24
CA GLY A 180 -0.42 16.64 2.79
C GLY A 180 0.88 16.06 2.21
N GLU A 181 1.70 16.91 1.60
CA GLU A 181 3.01 16.52 1.07
C GLU A 181 3.91 15.97 2.20
N ALA A 182 4.74 15.01 1.86
CA ALA A 182 5.69 14.39 2.78
C ALA A 182 5.06 13.90 4.09
N ASP A 183 3.92 13.20 3.99
CA ASP A 183 3.22 12.61 5.14
C ASP A 183 2.73 13.63 6.18
N SER A 184 2.42 14.86 5.75
CA SER A 184 1.88 15.92 6.60
C SER A 184 0.34 15.95 6.63
N ALA A 185 -0.24 16.81 7.47
CA ALA A 185 -1.68 17.02 7.52
C ALA A 185 -2.20 17.64 6.20
N ILE A 186 -3.41 17.24 5.80
CA ILE A 186 -3.99 17.61 4.50
C ILE A 186 -4.29 19.11 4.38
N MET A 187 -4.72 19.74 5.48
CA MET A 187 -4.95 21.17 5.59
C MET A 187 -4.11 21.75 6.73
N GLY A 188 -3.76 23.02 6.64
CA GLY A 188 -2.98 23.68 7.67
C GLY A 188 -3.71 23.78 9.02
N GLU A 189 -2.99 24.23 10.05
CA GLU A 189 -3.46 24.31 11.44
C GLU A 189 -4.72 25.15 11.66
N GLN A 190 -5.09 26.01 10.72
CA GLN A 190 -6.29 26.86 10.77
C GLN A 190 -7.58 26.13 10.36
N ALA A 191 -7.48 24.95 9.77
CA ALA A 191 -8.64 24.21 9.30
C ALA A 191 -9.37 23.51 10.45
N THR A 192 -10.69 23.63 10.45
CA THR A 192 -11.53 22.92 11.42
C THR A 192 -11.64 21.43 11.08
N LEU A 193 -12.12 20.63 12.04
CA LEU A 193 -12.43 19.22 11.79
C LEU A 193 -13.44 19.06 10.64
N ALA A 194 -14.47 19.92 10.61
CA ALA A 194 -15.48 19.92 9.55
C ALA A 194 -14.89 20.23 8.17
N ASP A 195 -13.94 21.18 8.07
CA ASP A 195 -13.27 21.50 6.81
C ASP A 195 -12.47 20.31 6.27
N ASN A 196 -11.74 19.62 7.14
CA ASN A 196 -10.95 18.43 6.79
C ASN A 196 -11.86 17.27 6.37
N ILE A 197 -12.96 17.02 7.09
CA ILE A 197 -13.93 15.96 6.75
C ILE A 197 -14.57 16.24 5.40
N ASN A 198 -15.01 17.48 5.14
CA ASN A 198 -15.60 17.85 3.87
C ASN A 198 -14.61 17.75 2.72
N LEU A 199 -13.35 18.16 2.92
CA LEU A 199 -12.31 18.00 1.93
C LEU A 199 -12.08 16.51 1.61
N LEU A 200 -11.94 15.67 2.63
CA LEU A 200 -11.68 14.24 2.43
C LEU A 200 -12.87 13.55 1.74
N ARG A 201 -14.11 13.97 2.02
CA ARG A 201 -15.30 13.47 1.32
C ARG A 201 -15.26 13.79 -0.17
N ASP A 202 -14.95 15.04 -0.54
CA ASP A 202 -14.85 15.47 -1.95
C ASP A 202 -13.71 14.72 -2.67
N VAL A 203 -12.59 14.50 -2.00
CA VAL A 203 -11.47 13.70 -2.49
C VAL A 203 -11.91 12.26 -2.77
N LEU A 204 -12.55 11.59 -1.80
CA LEU A 204 -13.02 10.21 -1.93
C LEU A 204 -14.05 10.08 -3.05
N HIS A 205 -14.99 11.03 -3.14
CA HIS A 205 -15.96 11.08 -4.23
C HIS A 205 -15.28 11.12 -5.60
N THR A 206 -14.32 12.03 -5.76
CA THR A 206 -13.56 12.17 -7.02
C THR A 206 -12.77 10.90 -7.33
N GLN A 207 -12.09 10.31 -6.36
CA GLN A 207 -11.30 9.10 -6.54
C GLN A 207 -12.18 7.89 -6.89
N ASN A 208 -13.32 7.70 -6.22
CA ASN A 208 -14.27 6.64 -6.55
C ASN A 208 -14.81 6.78 -7.97
N ARG A 209 -15.13 8.00 -8.40
CA ARG A 209 -15.54 8.28 -9.80
C ARG A 209 -14.43 7.91 -10.78
N LEU A 210 -13.20 8.32 -10.54
CA LEU A 210 -12.06 7.99 -11.41
C LEU A 210 -11.80 6.48 -11.48
N ILE A 211 -11.92 5.77 -10.36
CA ILE A 211 -11.76 4.31 -10.31
C ILE A 211 -12.86 3.62 -11.13
N LYS A 212 -14.10 4.09 -11.01
CA LYS A 212 -15.21 3.61 -11.85
C LYS A 212 -14.95 3.80 -13.34
N GLU A 213 -14.45 4.96 -13.72
CA GLU A 213 -14.23 5.33 -15.12
C GLU A 213 -13.02 4.62 -15.75
N HIS A 214 -11.98 4.31 -14.97
CA HIS A 214 -10.68 3.91 -15.53
C HIS A 214 -10.16 2.55 -15.07
N VAL A 215 -10.76 1.93 -14.05
CA VAL A 215 -10.36 0.62 -13.56
C VAL A 215 -11.49 -0.39 -13.73
N ASN A 216 -12.62 -0.18 -13.06
CA ASN A 216 -13.80 -1.04 -13.18
C ASN A 216 -15.07 -0.26 -12.76
N GLU A 217 -16.11 -0.30 -13.59
CA GLU A 217 -17.39 0.34 -13.29
C GLU A 217 -18.07 -0.16 -12.01
N ASP A 218 -17.78 -1.40 -11.63
CA ASP A 218 -18.24 -2.03 -10.40
C ASP A 218 -17.15 -1.89 -9.31
N LEU A 219 -17.34 -0.93 -8.41
CA LEU A 219 -16.40 -0.67 -7.31
C LEU A 219 -16.25 -1.84 -6.33
N ASP A 220 -17.22 -2.73 -6.24
CA ASP A 220 -17.14 -3.91 -5.39
C ASP A 220 -16.08 -4.92 -5.89
N LYS A 221 -15.70 -4.81 -7.16
CA LYS A 221 -14.63 -5.60 -7.76
C LYS A 221 -13.25 -4.97 -7.64
N VAL A 222 -13.17 -3.74 -7.16
CA VAL A 222 -11.90 -3.02 -6.99
C VAL A 222 -11.54 -2.94 -5.52
N PRO A 223 -10.54 -3.68 -5.06
CA PRO A 223 -10.05 -3.53 -3.69
C PRO A 223 -9.54 -2.10 -3.45
N ARG A 224 -10.11 -1.42 -2.48
CA ARG A 224 -9.75 -0.05 -2.08
C ARG A 224 -9.44 -0.02 -0.59
N MET A 225 -8.55 0.87 -0.18
CA MET A 225 -8.11 0.98 1.21
C MET A 225 -7.98 2.46 1.61
N LEU A 226 -8.51 2.80 2.78
CA LEU A 226 -8.27 4.08 3.47
C LEU A 226 -7.55 3.79 4.79
N ALA A 227 -6.38 4.39 4.99
CA ALA A 227 -5.68 4.28 6.26
C ALA A 227 -6.23 5.30 7.27
N LEU A 228 -6.67 4.79 8.41
CA LEU A 228 -7.08 5.58 9.57
C LEU A 228 -5.83 5.89 10.42
N TYR A 229 -4.92 6.67 9.85
CA TYR A 229 -3.63 7.00 10.44
C TYR A 229 -3.55 8.49 10.80
N LYS A 230 -2.98 8.78 11.95
CA LYS A 230 -2.83 10.15 12.47
C LYS A 230 -4.17 10.93 12.42
N GLU A 231 -4.19 12.08 11.74
CA GLU A 231 -5.37 12.97 11.65
C GLU A 231 -6.57 12.37 10.89
N VAL A 232 -6.35 11.34 10.07
CA VAL A 232 -7.45 10.72 9.32
C VAL A 232 -8.38 9.92 10.24
N GLU A 233 -7.88 9.43 11.37
CA GLU A 233 -8.70 8.72 12.36
C GLU A 233 -9.82 9.61 12.94
N PRO A 234 -9.56 10.83 13.44
CA PRO A 234 -10.62 11.78 13.81
C PRO A 234 -11.57 12.14 12.66
N PHE A 235 -11.11 12.19 11.43
CA PHE A 235 -11.99 12.48 10.28
C PHE A 235 -12.99 11.34 10.04
N PHE A 236 -12.61 10.12 10.34
CA PHE A 236 -13.50 8.96 10.25
C PHE A 236 -14.57 8.99 11.35
N TYR A 237 -14.18 9.23 12.59
CA TYR A 237 -15.13 9.21 13.72
C TYR A 237 -15.95 10.49 13.83
N GLY A 238 -15.38 11.64 13.53
CA GLY A 238 -15.94 12.93 13.90
C GLY A 238 -15.86 13.20 15.41
N ASP A 239 -16.65 14.13 15.88
CA ASP A 239 -16.81 14.47 17.29
C ASP A 239 -18.28 14.75 17.65
N ALA A 240 -18.55 15.33 18.84
CA ALA A 240 -19.90 15.62 19.30
C ALA A 240 -20.65 16.64 18.43
N GLU A 241 -19.93 17.49 17.71
CA GLU A 241 -20.48 18.59 16.90
C GLU A 241 -20.40 18.29 15.39
N THR A 242 -19.44 17.45 14.98
CA THR A 242 -19.14 17.21 13.58
C THR A 242 -19.25 15.72 13.24
N LYS A 243 -20.19 15.38 12.36
CA LYS A 243 -20.33 13.99 11.88
C LYS A 243 -19.13 13.60 11.02
N GLY A 244 -18.45 12.51 11.41
CA GLY A 244 -17.35 11.92 10.66
C GLY A 244 -17.80 11.15 9.41
N LEU A 245 -16.85 10.46 8.78
CA LEU A 245 -17.04 9.72 7.54
C LEU A 245 -17.48 8.26 7.73
N LYS A 246 -17.62 7.75 8.97
CA LYS A 246 -17.89 6.32 9.23
C LYS A 246 -19.12 5.78 8.50
N ASP A 247 -20.13 6.62 8.29
CA ASP A 247 -21.38 6.27 7.59
C ASP A 247 -21.45 6.89 6.18
N SER A 248 -20.32 7.31 5.62
CA SER A 248 -20.27 7.91 4.30
C SER A 248 -20.37 6.82 3.22
N GLU A 249 -21.22 7.05 2.22
CA GLU A 249 -21.32 6.19 1.05
C GLU A 249 -20.00 6.09 0.27
N GLU A 250 -19.13 7.10 0.38
CA GLU A 250 -17.82 7.14 -0.25
C GLU A 250 -16.88 6.04 0.28
N LEU A 251 -17.14 5.54 1.48
CA LEU A 251 -16.37 4.46 2.11
C LEU A 251 -17.01 3.08 1.96
N GLU A 252 -18.13 2.97 1.25
CA GLU A 252 -18.74 1.66 1.06
C GLU A 252 -17.81 0.72 0.28
N GLY A 253 -17.56 -0.48 0.84
CA GLY A 253 -16.65 -1.47 0.27
C GLY A 253 -15.15 -1.11 0.37
N VAL A 254 -14.79 0.02 0.99
CA VAL A 254 -13.39 0.39 1.24
C VAL A 254 -12.89 -0.30 2.48
N THR A 255 -11.75 -1.00 2.39
CA THR A 255 -11.08 -1.58 3.57
C THR A 255 -10.53 -0.45 4.45
N LEU A 256 -10.91 -0.43 5.71
CA LEU A 256 -10.40 0.53 6.68
C LEU A 256 -9.14 -0.02 7.33
N MET A 257 -7.99 0.59 7.04
CA MET A 257 -6.71 0.17 7.60
C MET A 257 -6.50 0.86 8.94
N LEU A 258 -6.62 0.09 10.02
CA LEU A 258 -6.29 0.53 11.37
C LEU A 258 -4.77 0.54 11.55
N CYS A 259 -4.27 1.40 12.41
CA CYS A 259 -2.84 1.58 12.65
C CYS A 259 -2.54 1.54 14.15
N ASP A 260 -1.32 1.11 14.49
CA ASP A 260 -0.78 1.32 15.83
C ASP A 260 -0.29 2.77 16.02
N ASP A 261 0.28 3.06 17.18
CA ASP A 261 0.82 4.39 17.54
C ASP A 261 2.31 4.55 17.19
N ASN A 262 2.84 3.73 16.30
CA ASN A 262 4.26 3.57 15.94
C ASN A 262 5.13 2.90 17.03
N PHE A 263 4.57 2.60 18.19
CA PHE A 263 5.29 1.96 19.31
C PHE A 263 4.68 0.61 19.70
N GLY A 264 3.81 0.06 18.85
CA GLY A 264 3.19 -1.24 19.03
C GLY A 264 1.90 -1.23 19.85
N ASN A 265 1.38 -0.06 20.26
CA ASN A 265 0.10 0.02 20.94
C ASN A 265 -1.03 0.20 19.93
N LEU A 266 -2.04 -0.66 20.00
CA LEU A 266 -3.22 -0.53 19.13
C LEU A 266 -4.02 0.72 19.53
N ARG A 267 -4.18 1.65 18.59
CA ARG A 267 -4.92 2.90 18.83
C ARG A 267 -6.41 2.67 18.94
N THR A 268 -6.95 1.92 17.99
CA THR A 268 -8.38 1.65 17.87
C THR A 268 -8.60 0.24 17.38
N LEU A 269 -9.62 -0.41 17.93
CA LEU A 269 -10.15 -1.68 17.43
C LEU A 269 -11.60 -1.48 16.98
N PRO A 270 -12.06 -2.21 15.95
CA PRO A 270 -13.43 -2.11 15.51
C PRO A 270 -14.40 -2.47 16.64
N THR A 271 -15.36 -1.58 16.90
CA THR A 271 -16.49 -1.89 17.77
C THR A 271 -17.37 -2.98 17.13
N GLU A 272 -18.29 -3.56 17.88
CA GLU A 272 -19.21 -4.55 17.34
C GLU A 272 -20.04 -4.02 16.17
N GLU A 273 -20.52 -2.77 16.28
CA GLU A 273 -21.23 -2.07 15.22
C GLU A 273 -20.36 -1.89 13.96
N MET A 274 -19.12 -1.47 14.13
CA MET A 274 -18.19 -1.28 13.03
C MET A 274 -17.84 -2.57 12.28
N ARG A 275 -17.92 -3.74 12.94
CA ARG A 275 -17.63 -5.05 12.31
C ARG A 275 -18.56 -5.40 11.15
N ALA A 276 -19.71 -4.73 11.03
CA ALA A 276 -20.62 -4.88 9.90
C ALA A 276 -20.16 -4.14 8.63
N HIS A 277 -19.09 -3.34 8.69
CA HIS A 277 -18.57 -2.60 7.54
C HIS A 277 -18.15 -3.55 6.41
N ARG A 278 -18.75 -3.38 5.22
CA ARG A 278 -18.57 -4.30 4.06
C ARG A 278 -17.14 -4.39 3.55
N GLY A 279 -16.40 -3.29 3.61
CA GLY A 279 -15.01 -3.25 3.18
C GLY A 279 -14.04 -4.01 4.08
N GLY A 280 -14.49 -4.36 5.28
CA GLY A 280 -13.66 -5.01 6.30
C GLY A 280 -12.54 -4.10 6.82
N TYR A 281 -11.62 -4.72 7.55
CA TYR A 281 -10.53 -4.03 8.24
C TYR A 281 -9.19 -4.65 7.90
N GLY A 282 -8.18 -3.81 7.81
CA GLY A 282 -6.77 -4.17 7.80
C GLY A 282 -6.07 -3.64 9.05
N MET A 283 -4.84 -4.10 9.28
CA MET A 283 -3.98 -3.58 10.35
C MET A 283 -2.61 -3.27 9.77
N TYR A 284 -2.16 -2.04 9.99
CA TYR A 284 -0.79 -1.60 9.78
C TYR A 284 -0.10 -1.53 11.14
N TYR A 285 0.93 -2.37 11.34
CA TYR A 285 1.58 -2.54 12.64
C TYR A 285 3.10 -2.40 12.51
N HIS A 286 3.67 -1.56 13.35
CA HIS A 286 5.12 -1.37 13.44
C HIS A 286 5.72 -2.42 14.39
N PHE A 287 6.38 -3.45 13.84
CA PHE A 287 7.08 -4.44 14.66
C PHE A 287 8.38 -3.88 15.26
N ASP A 288 8.99 -2.93 14.56
CA ASP A 288 10.22 -2.27 14.97
C ASP A 288 10.24 -0.86 14.34
N TYR A 289 10.37 0.15 15.16
CA TYR A 289 10.38 1.55 14.74
C TYR A 289 11.55 2.27 15.39
N HIS A 290 12.48 2.72 14.58
CA HIS A 290 13.64 3.50 14.97
C HIS A 290 13.44 4.97 14.60
N GLY A 291 12.56 5.62 15.31
CA GLY A 291 12.22 7.03 15.10
C GLY A 291 13.33 8.00 15.46
#